data_8f119e43f55aaf3c1453cba160c6fccb
#
_entry.id   8f119e43f55aaf3c1453cba160c6fccb
#
_cell.length_a   1.000
_cell.length_b   1.000
_cell.length_c   1.000
_cell.angle_alpha   90.00
_cell.angle_beta   90.00
_cell.angle_gamma   90.00
#
_symmetry.space_group_name_H-M   'P 1'
#
loop_
_entity.id
_entity.type
_entity.pdbx_description
1 polymer ?
#
loop_
_entity_poly.entity_id
_entity_poly.type
_entity_poly.pdbx_seq_one_letter_code
_entity_poly.pdbx_strand_id
1 'polypeptide(L)'
;TDPPYGIDADQYGDSGGRTGGSHFYDDSFETWTTIMKVFGNESFRVAKAQAHAYVFCDIDNFIFLKSYMSSAGWNVFRTPIIWVNPTAMRAPWPEKGPQRKYQLCLYAIKGDRNVIKLSPDVITCQSDENLGHQAQKPVELYAELLRRSCRAGDTVLDPFCGSGPIFPAAHGLKCQAIGIETDPSPYGMKVKRIPDLK
;
A
#
# COMPACT_ATOMS: atom_id res chain seq x y z
N THR A 1 3.02 -0.62 -2.31
CA THR A 1 2.59 0.78 -2.27
C THR A 1 1.14 0.93 -1.83
N ASP A 2 0.76 2.09 -1.28
CA ASP A 2 -0.55 2.39 -0.70
C ASP A 2 -1.09 3.72 -1.29
N PRO A 3 -1.59 3.69 -2.54
CA PRO A 3 -2.13 4.89 -3.19
C PRO A 3 -3.45 5.35 -2.54
N PRO A 4 -3.95 6.56 -2.88
CA PRO A 4 -5.33 6.93 -2.58
C PRO A 4 -6.31 5.84 -3.01
N TYR A 5 -7.48 5.75 -2.35
CA TYR A 5 -8.42 4.65 -2.61
C TYR A 5 -9.58 5.02 -3.53
N GLY A 6 -9.80 6.31 -3.80
CA GLY A 6 -10.87 6.79 -4.68
C GLY A 6 -12.27 6.55 -4.12
N ILE A 7 -12.44 6.75 -2.83
CA ILE A 7 -13.69 6.48 -2.11
C ILE A 7 -14.26 7.72 -1.42
N ASP A 8 -13.75 8.91 -1.74
CA ASP A 8 -14.15 10.15 -1.09
C ASP A 8 -14.12 10.03 0.44
N ALA A 9 -13.02 9.52 0.98
CA ALA A 9 -12.90 9.12 2.38
C ALA A 9 -13.29 10.21 3.39
N ASP A 10 -13.16 11.49 3.01
CA ASP A 10 -13.57 12.63 3.83
C ASP A 10 -15.10 12.83 3.89
N GLN A 11 -15.82 12.31 2.89
CA GLN A 11 -17.28 12.43 2.76
C GLN A 11 -17.98 11.14 3.18
N TYR A 12 -17.24 10.04 3.32
CA TYR A 12 -17.81 8.75 3.64
C TYR A 12 -18.33 8.76 5.08
N GLY A 13 -19.67 8.71 5.25
CA GLY A 13 -20.34 8.67 6.56
C GLY A 13 -19.98 7.46 7.43
N ASP A 14 -19.08 6.61 6.94
CA ASP A 14 -18.57 5.40 7.55
C ASP A 14 -17.44 5.67 8.55
N SER A 15 -16.92 6.89 8.61
CA SER A 15 -15.83 7.28 9.52
C SER A 15 -16.23 7.40 10.99
N GLY A 16 -17.48 7.03 11.33
CA GLY A 16 -17.95 7.03 12.71
C GLY A 16 -18.07 8.43 13.32
N GLY A 17 -18.39 9.45 12.51
CA GLY A 17 -18.51 10.83 12.99
C GLY A 17 -17.20 11.48 13.41
N ARG A 18 -16.08 10.78 13.33
CA ARG A 18 -14.76 11.38 13.39
C ARG A 18 -14.40 11.79 11.97
N THR A 19 -14.55 13.06 11.67
CA THR A 19 -13.91 13.66 10.50
C THR A 19 -12.42 13.40 10.63
N GLY A 20 -11.90 12.43 9.89
CA GLY A 20 -10.48 12.36 9.60
C GLY A 20 -10.08 13.73 9.10
N GLY A 21 -8.95 14.27 9.53
CA GLY A 21 -8.50 15.56 9.01
C GLY A 21 -8.57 15.53 7.48
N SER A 22 -8.96 16.63 6.86
CA SER A 22 -9.05 16.74 5.40
C SER A 22 -7.77 16.24 4.77
N HIS A 23 -7.88 15.29 3.86
CA HIS A 23 -6.75 14.86 3.05
C HIS A 23 -6.31 16.04 2.16
N PHE A 24 -5.00 16.19 1.99
CA PHE A 24 -4.44 17.23 1.10
C PHE A 24 -4.58 16.86 -0.39
N TYR A 25 -5.20 15.73 -0.70
CA TYR A 25 -5.38 15.24 -2.06
C TYR A 25 -6.86 14.93 -2.32
N ASP A 26 -7.24 15.04 -3.58
CA ASP A 26 -8.55 14.66 -4.06
C ASP A 26 -8.64 13.12 -4.14
N ASP A 27 -9.45 12.51 -3.26
CA ASP A 27 -9.71 11.06 -3.21
C ASP A 27 -10.99 10.68 -3.98
N SER A 28 -11.41 11.51 -4.95
CA SER A 28 -12.53 11.18 -5.83
C SER A 28 -12.20 9.99 -6.74
N PHE A 29 -13.22 9.24 -7.12
CA PHE A 29 -13.07 8.10 -8.05
C PHE A 29 -12.50 8.54 -9.41
N GLU A 30 -12.84 9.74 -9.89
CA GLU A 30 -12.35 10.26 -11.16
C GLU A 30 -10.83 10.54 -11.13
N THR A 31 -10.39 11.23 -10.09
CA THR A 31 -8.95 11.50 -9.86
C THR A 31 -8.19 10.20 -9.66
N TRP A 32 -8.71 9.31 -8.81
CA TRP A 32 -8.13 7.99 -8.58
C TRP A 32 -7.97 7.19 -9.88
N THR A 33 -9.02 7.15 -10.72
CA THR A 33 -8.98 6.47 -12.02
C THR A 33 -7.85 6.98 -12.91
N THR A 34 -7.68 8.28 -12.96
CA THR A 34 -6.63 8.93 -13.74
C THR A 34 -5.24 8.55 -13.23
N ILE A 35 -5.05 8.64 -11.92
CA ILE A 35 -3.79 8.29 -11.25
C ILE A 35 -3.47 6.80 -11.45
N MET A 36 -4.44 5.90 -11.27
CA MET A 36 -4.19 4.45 -11.34
C MET A 36 -3.92 3.97 -12.77
N LYS A 37 -4.48 4.60 -13.79
CA LYS A 37 -4.12 4.32 -15.20
C LYS A 37 -2.67 4.71 -15.49
N VAL A 38 -2.24 5.88 -15.03
CA VAL A 38 -0.83 6.33 -15.16
C VAL A 38 0.08 5.41 -14.35
N PHE A 39 -0.27 5.13 -13.09
CA PHE A 39 0.49 4.25 -12.23
C PHE A 39 0.68 2.85 -12.83
N GLY A 40 -0.37 2.24 -13.40
CA GLY A 40 -0.27 0.93 -14.04
C GLY A 40 0.81 0.91 -15.13
N ASN A 41 0.78 1.90 -16.03
CA ASN A 41 1.73 2.00 -17.13
C ASN A 41 3.15 2.31 -16.64
N GLU A 42 3.31 3.32 -15.77
CA GLU A 42 4.62 3.77 -15.32
C GLU A 42 5.29 2.74 -14.40
N SER A 43 4.53 2.12 -13.48
CA SER A 43 5.08 1.05 -12.65
C SER A 43 5.57 -0.12 -13.48
N PHE A 44 4.85 -0.50 -14.54
CA PHE A 44 5.30 -1.54 -15.46
C PHE A 44 6.54 -1.09 -16.23
N ARG A 45 6.57 0.15 -16.72
CA ARG A 45 7.70 0.69 -17.50
C ARG A 45 9.00 0.67 -16.71
N VAL A 46 8.97 1.14 -15.45
CA VAL A 46 10.19 1.27 -14.62
C VAL A 46 10.59 -0.02 -13.93
N ALA A 47 9.67 -0.97 -13.78
CA ALA A 47 9.97 -2.26 -13.18
C ALA A 47 10.98 -3.05 -14.04
N LYS A 48 11.92 -3.72 -13.38
CA LYS A 48 12.83 -4.68 -14.03
C LYS A 48 12.04 -5.74 -14.81
N ALA A 49 12.70 -6.44 -15.74
CA ALA A 49 12.08 -7.49 -16.56
C ALA A 49 11.40 -8.58 -15.71
N GLN A 50 11.87 -8.79 -14.49
CA GLN A 50 11.27 -9.70 -13.52
C GLN A 50 11.03 -8.94 -12.22
N ALA A 51 9.76 -8.71 -11.89
CA ALA A 51 9.36 -7.93 -10.73
C ALA A 51 8.03 -8.41 -10.14
N HIS A 52 7.80 -8.08 -8.87
CA HIS A 52 6.49 -8.20 -8.22
C HIS A 52 5.95 -6.82 -7.90
N ALA A 53 4.63 -6.70 -7.89
CA ALA A 53 3.93 -5.51 -7.42
C ALA A 53 2.90 -5.89 -6.35
N TYR A 54 2.84 -5.07 -5.29
CA TYR A 54 1.91 -5.15 -4.18
C TYR A 54 1.24 -3.79 -4.05
N VAL A 55 -0.06 -3.70 -4.33
CA VAL A 55 -0.78 -2.43 -4.37
C VAL A 55 -2.02 -2.51 -3.51
N PHE A 56 -2.04 -1.74 -2.43
CA PHE A 56 -3.22 -1.66 -1.56
C PHE A 56 -4.35 -0.90 -2.27
N CYS A 57 -5.59 -1.30 -1.99
CA CYS A 57 -6.77 -0.65 -2.55
C CYS A 57 -8.02 -0.96 -1.72
N ASP A 58 -9.08 -0.19 -1.96
CA ASP A 58 -10.40 -0.53 -1.44
C ASP A 58 -11.04 -1.67 -2.26
N ILE A 59 -11.99 -2.37 -1.63
CA ILE A 59 -12.71 -3.50 -2.23
C ILE A 59 -13.51 -3.07 -3.46
N ASP A 60 -14.12 -1.88 -3.43
CA ASP A 60 -14.96 -1.37 -4.50
C ASP A 60 -14.13 -1.08 -5.77
N ASN A 61 -12.86 -0.70 -5.60
CA ASN A 61 -11.97 -0.33 -6.68
C ASN A 61 -11.00 -1.45 -7.10
N PHE A 62 -11.03 -2.61 -6.44
CA PHE A 62 -10.12 -3.72 -6.74
C PHE A 62 -10.20 -4.19 -8.18
N ILE A 63 -11.39 -4.33 -8.74
CA ILE A 63 -11.59 -4.81 -10.12
C ILE A 63 -11.07 -3.80 -11.15
N PHE A 64 -11.28 -2.50 -10.90
CA PHE A 64 -10.75 -1.45 -11.77
C PHE A 64 -9.23 -1.41 -11.75
N LEU A 65 -8.62 -1.43 -10.55
CA LEU A 65 -7.17 -1.48 -10.40
C LEU A 65 -6.57 -2.70 -11.11
N LYS A 66 -7.19 -3.87 -10.93
CA LYS A 66 -6.80 -5.10 -11.63
C LYS A 66 -6.82 -4.92 -13.15
N SER A 67 -7.88 -4.30 -13.68
CA SER A 67 -8.00 -4.02 -15.12
C SER A 67 -6.88 -3.09 -15.60
N TYR A 68 -6.61 -2.00 -14.89
CA TYR A 68 -5.56 -1.04 -15.28
C TYR A 68 -4.17 -1.67 -15.24
N MET A 69 -3.85 -2.41 -14.19
CA MET A 69 -2.57 -3.11 -14.10
C MET A 69 -2.41 -4.18 -15.19
N SER A 70 -3.46 -4.95 -15.45
CA SER A 70 -3.43 -5.96 -16.52
C SER A 70 -3.26 -5.33 -17.91
N SER A 71 -3.95 -4.23 -18.19
CA SER A 71 -3.82 -3.49 -19.46
C SER A 71 -2.41 -2.90 -19.65
N ALA A 72 -1.71 -2.60 -18.58
CA ALA A 72 -0.32 -2.13 -18.60
C ALA A 72 0.70 -3.26 -18.83
N GLY A 73 0.28 -4.53 -18.76
CA GLY A 73 1.14 -5.70 -18.99
C GLY A 73 1.47 -6.52 -17.75
N TRP A 74 1.00 -6.12 -16.55
CA TRP A 74 1.17 -6.94 -15.36
C TRP A 74 0.31 -8.21 -15.43
N ASN A 75 0.87 -9.35 -15.03
CA ASN A 75 0.11 -10.56 -14.76
C ASN A 75 -0.48 -10.48 -13.35
N VAL A 76 -1.75 -10.10 -13.25
CA VAL A 76 -2.42 -9.84 -11.97
C VAL A 76 -3.10 -11.09 -11.45
N PHE A 77 -2.85 -11.43 -10.19
CA PHE A 77 -3.50 -12.58 -9.55
C PHE A 77 -5.00 -12.35 -9.37
N ARG A 78 -5.75 -13.44 -9.42
CA ARG A 78 -7.21 -13.41 -9.34
C ARG A 78 -7.71 -12.94 -7.98
N THR A 79 -7.05 -13.40 -6.92
CA THR A 79 -7.41 -13.10 -5.53
C THR A 79 -6.42 -12.09 -4.93
N PRO A 80 -6.89 -11.16 -4.09
CA PRO A 80 -5.99 -10.26 -3.36
C PRO A 80 -5.24 -11.00 -2.24
N ILE A 81 -4.18 -10.37 -1.76
CA ILE A 81 -3.65 -10.60 -0.43
C ILE A 81 -4.51 -9.78 0.54
N ILE A 82 -4.85 -10.36 1.69
CA ILE A 82 -5.67 -9.73 2.71
C ILE A 82 -4.81 -9.43 3.93
N TRP A 83 -4.66 -8.15 4.25
CA TRP A 83 -4.11 -7.76 5.54
C TRP A 83 -5.20 -7.65 6.58
N VAL A 84 -5.09 -8.43 7.65
CA VAL A 84 -5.98 -8.38 8.82
C VAL A 84 -5.28 -7.63 9.95
N ASN A 85 -5.92 -6.57 10.42
CA ASN A 85 -5.52 -5.88 11.65
C ASN A 85 -6.48 -6.29 12.79
N PRO A 86 -6.04 -7.17 13.71
CA PRO A 86 -6.92 -7.71 14.75
C PRO A 86 -7.41 -6.65 15.75
N THR A 87 -6.65 -5.57 15.92
CA THR A 87 -6.99 -4.47 16.85
C THR A 87 -7.75 -3.33 16.19
N ALA A 88 -7.90 -3.33 14.86
CA ALA A 88 -8.67 -2.30 14.18
C ALA A 88 -10.15 -2.37 14.58
N MET A 89 -10.70 -1.20 14.85
CA MET A 89 -12.13 -0.96 14.98
C MET A 89 -12.50 0.11 13.98
N ARG A 90 -12.84 -0.32 12.76
CA ARG A 90 -13.22 0.59 11.68
C ARG A 90 -14.72 0.55 11.47
N ALA A 91 -15.27 1.63 10.93
CA ALA A 91 -16.65 1.73 10.50
C ALA A 91 -17.13 0.47 9.73
N PRO A 92 -18.43 0.18 9.72
CA PRO A 92 -19.52 0.96 10.28
C PRO A 92 -19.61 0.89 11.82
N TRP A 93 -20.54 1.68 12.39
CA TRP A 93 -20.86 1.57 13.81
C TRP A 93 -21.28 0.13 14.14
N PRO A 94 -20.84 -0.45 15.28
CA PRO A 94 -21.08 -1.85 15.59
C PRO A 94 -22.56 -2.27 15.54
N GLU A 95 -23.45 -1.34 15.88
CA GLU A 95 -24.90 -1.54 15.82
C GLU A 95 -25.49 -1.48 14.41
N LYS A 96 -24.72 -1.03 13.43
CA LYS A 96 -25.14 -0.94 12.02
C LYS A 96 -24.64 -2.09 11.16
N GLY A 97 -23.56 -2.75 11.60
CA GLY A 97 -23.01 -3.87 10.85
C GLY A 97 -21.64 -4.34 11.35
N PRO A 98 -21.09 -5.37 10.71
CA PRO A 98 -19.78 -5.92 11.08
C PRO A 98 -18.66 -4.90 10.84
N GLN A 99 -17.80 -4.71 11.83
CA GLN A 99 -16.66 -3.83 11.72
C GLN A 99 -15.57 -4.41 10.83
N ARG A 100 -15.12 -3.64 9.86
CA ARG A 100 -14.06 -4.04 8.93
C ARG A 100 -12.71 -4.12 9.63
N LYS A 101 -12.05 -5.27 9.55
CA LYS A 101 -10.72 -5.53 10.13
C LYS A 101 -9.66 -5.84 9.09
N TYR A 102 -9.94 -5.68 7.81
CA TYR A 102 -9.02 -6.03 6.75
C TYR A 102 -8.87 -4.94 5.69
N GLN A 103 -7.80 -5.05 4.94
CA GLN A 103 -7.58 -4.30 3.70
C GLN A 103 -7.06 -5.23 2.62
N LEU A 104 -7.33 -4.88 1.37
CA LEU A 104 -6.91 -5.67 0.21
C LEU A 104 -5.60 -5.14 -0.35
N CYS A 105 -4.76 -6.07 -0.81
CA CYS A 105 -3.55 -5.77 -1.54
C CYS A 105 -3.52 -6.60 -2.83
N LEU A 106 -3.57 -5.93 -3.96
CA LEU A 106 -3.41 -6.55 -5.26
C LEU A 106 -1.99 -7.07 -5.39
N TYR A 107 -1.84 -8.30 -5.89
CA TYR A 107 -0.56 -8.90 -6.24
C TYR A 107 -0.43 -9.10 -7.73
N ALA A 108 0.70 -8.71 -8.30
CA ALA A 108 1.00 -8.86 -9.71
C ALA A 108 2.46 -9.20 -9.98
N ILE A 109 2.71 -9.83 -11.13
CA ILE A 109 4.04 -10.26 -11.58
C ILE A 109 4.33 -9.65 -12.95
N LYS A 110 5.57 -9.19 -13.13
CA LYS A 110 6.16 -8.92 -14.44
C LYS A 110 7.19 -10.00 -14.74
N GLY A 111 7.14 -10.57 -15.93
CA GLY A 111 7.98 -11.71 -16.32
C GLY A 111 7.59 -13.00 -15.62
N ASP A 112 8.58 -13.79 -15.25
CA ASP A 112 8.43 -15.11 -14.61
C ASP A 112 9.20 -15.13 -13.27
N ARG A 113 8.91 -14.14 -12.40
CA ARG A 113 9.58 -14.05 -11.10
C ARG A 113 8.89 -14.92 -10.06
N ASN A 114 9.60 -15.92 -9.55
CA ASN A 114 9.13 -16.73 -8.45
C ASN A 114 9.20 -15.99 -7.11
N VAL A 115 8.26 -16.28 -6.21
CA VAL A 115 8.37 -15.87 -4.81
C VAL A 115 9.53 -16.59 -4.12
N ILE A 116 10.17 -15.91 -3.17
CA ILE A 116 11.31 -16.45 -2.43
C ILE A 116 10.82 -17.20 -1.19
N LYS A 117 9.79 -16.66 -0.54
CA LYS A 117 9.15 -17.25 0.64
C LYS A 117 7.72 -17.62 0.31
N LEU A 118 7.39 -18.89 0.45
CA LEU A 118 6.00 -19.34 0.36
C LEU A 118 5.22 -18.81 1.58
N SER A 119 4.11 -18.16 1.32
CA SER A 119 3.29 -17.53 2.35
C SER A 119 1.83 -17.53 1.94
N PRO A 120 0.89 -17.65 2.88
CA PRO A 120 -0.54 -17.56 2.57
C PRO A 120 -0.91 -16.16 2.08
N ASP A 121 -2.08 -16.04 1.48
CA ASP A 121 -2.65 -14.78 1.01
C ASP A 121 -3.25 -13.92 2.14
N VAL A 122 -3.23 -14.39 3.38
CA VAL A 122 -3.65 -13.63 4.57
C VAL A 122 -2.43 -13.28 5.40
N ILE A 123 -2.30 -11.99 5.74
CA ILE A 123 -1.28 -11.46 6.65
C ILE A 123 -1.98 -10.88 7.86
N THR A 124 -1.65 -11.34 9.06
CA THR A 124 -2.18 -10.79 10.31
C THR A 124 -1.06 -10.05 11.04
N CYS A 125 -1.18 -8.74 11.15
CA CYS A 125 -0.31 -7.92 11.98
C CYS A 125 -1.05 -6.67 12.47
N GLN A 126 -0.65 -6.18 13.64
CA GLN A 126 -1.22 -4.98 14.23
C GLN A 126 -0.65 -3.73 13.54
N SER A 127 -1.39 -2.62 13.61
CA SER A 127 -0.84 -1.31 13.28
C SER A 127 0.28 -0.96 14.25
N ASP A 128 1.31 -0.28 13.75
CA ASP A 128 2.30 0.35 14.63
C ASP A 128 1.61 1.37 15.55
N GLU A 129 2.19 1.63 16.70
CA GLU A 129 1.72 2.67 17.61
C GLU A 129 1.62 4.01 16.84
N ASN A 130 0.53 4.73 17.06
CA ASN A 130 0.19 5.95 16.33
C ASN A 130 1.28 7.04 16.50
N LEU A 131 2.13 7.15 15.52
CA LEU A 131 3.12 8.21 15.40
C LEU A 131 2.54 9.47 14.71
N GLY A 132 1.23 9.67 14.85
CA GLY A 132 0.54 10.86 14.34
C GLY A 132 -0.18 10.72 13.00
N HIS A 133 -0.20 9.53 12.37
CA HIS A 133 -0.98 9.28 11.16
C HIS A 133 -1.93 8.08 11.33
N GLN A 134 -3.23 8.33 11.22
CA GLN A 134 -4.29 7.32 11.40
C GLN A 134 -4.31 6.25 10.30
N ALA A 135 -3.71 6.52 9.14
CA ALA A 135 -3.72 5.64 7.97
C ALA A 135 -2.39 4.91 7.71
N GLN A 136 -1.39 5.05 8.59
CA GLN A 136 -0.08 4.44 8.38
C GLN A 136 -0.16 2.92 8.37
N LYS A 137 0.37 2.30 7.31
CA LYS A 137 0.60 0.85 7.29
C LYS A 137 1.76 0.48 8.20
N PRO A 138 1.69 -0.65 8.91
CA PRO A 138 2.79 -1.08 9.79
C PRO A 138 4.03 -1.50 8.99
N VAL A 139 5.20 -1.25 9.57
CA VAL A 139 6.49 -1.66 8.99
C VAL A 139 6.54 -3.17 8.79
N GLU A 140 6.00 -3.95 9.72
CA GLU A 140 5.99 -5.42 9.63
C GLU A 140 5.16 -5.93 8.44
N LEU A 141 4.07 -5.26 8.07
CA LEU A 141 3.30 -5.60 6.88
C LEU A 141 4.15 -5.47 5.61
N TYR A 142 4.87 -4.34 5.47
CA TYR A 142 5.79 -4.16 4.34
C TYR A 142 6.93 -5.18 4.37
N ALA A 143 7.50 -5.43 5.54
CA ALA A 143 8.56 -6.44 5.69
C ALA A 143 8.09 -7.84 5.27
N GLU A 144 6.86 -8.24 5.63
CA GLU A 144 6.31 -9.53 5.22
C GLU A 144 6.10 -9.62 3.71
N LEU A 145 5.60 -8.55 3.06
CA LEU A 145 5.48 -8.49 1.60
C LEU A 145 6.85 -8.57 0.92
N LEU A 146 7.83 -7.85 1.43
CA LEU A 146 9.20 -7.85 0.88
C LEU A 146 9.89 -9.21 1.05
N ARG A 147 9.73 -9.88 2.19
CA ARG A 147 10.29 -11.25 2.42
C ARG A 147 9.83 -12.25 1.37
N ARG A 148 8.63 -12.06 0.78
CA ARG A 148 8.11 -12.91 -0.30
C ARG A 148 8.88 -12.75 -1.60
N SER A 149 9.44 -11.57 -1.84
CA SER A 149 9.88 -11.14 -3.17
C SER A 149 11.33 -10.68 -3.26
N CYS A 150 11.94 -10.22 -2.16
CA CYS A 150 13.20 -9.50 -2.20
C CYS A 150 14.34 -10.30 -1.57
N ARG A 151 15.50 -10.26 -2.23
CA ARG A 151 16.80 -10.67 -1.71
C ARG A 151 17.61 -9.43 -1.34
N ALA A 152 18.63 -9.61 -0.50
CA ALA A 152 19.58 -8.54 -0.21
C ALA A 152 20.15 -7.94 -1.51
N GLY A 153 20.18 -6.62 -1.60
CA GLY A 153 20.61 -5.88 -2.80
C GLY A 153 19.51 -5.60 -3.82
N ASP A 154 18.29 -6.16 -3.66
CA ASP A 154 17.17 -5.79 -4.52
C ASP A 154 16.74 -4.35 -4.25
N THR A 155 16.13 -3.72 -5.26
CA THR A 155 15.56 -2.37 -5.17
C THR A 155 14.05 -2.43 -5.10
N VAL A 156 13.48 -1.69 -4.16
CA VAL A 156 12.04 -1.54 -3.95
C VAL A 156 11.63 -0.10 -4.26
N LEU A 157 10.54 0.08 -4.99
CA LEU A 157 9.95 1.39 -5.28
C LEU A 157 8.58 1.49 -4.62
N ASP A 158 8.35 2.57 -3.87
CA ASP A 158 7.04 2.96 -3.35
C ASP A 158 6.69 4.38 -3.82
N PRO A 159 5.90 4.53 -4.89
CA PRO A 159 5.56 5.84 -5.46
C PRO A 159 4.47 6.59 -4.68
N PHE A 160 3.92 6.00 -3.62
CA PHE A 160 3.00 6.62 -2.67
C PHE A 160 3.47 6.30 -1.25
N CYS A 161 4.72 6.62 -0.95
CA CYS A 161 5.39 6.09 0.23
C CYS A 161 4.86 6.63 1.56
N GLY A 162 4.09 7.68 1.51
CA GLY A 162 3.48 8.24 2.69
C GLY A 162 4.51 8.44 3.82
N SER A 163 4.22 7.93 5.01
CA SER A 163 5.12 8.01 6.17
C SER A 163 6.42 7.18 6.05
N GLY A 164 6.61 6.49 4.94
CA GLY A 164 7.82 5.76 4.63
C GLY A 164 8.04 4.43 5.36
N PRO A 165 7.01 3.62 5.66
CA PRO A 165 7.20 2.31 6.29
C PRO A 165 8.06 1.36 5.44
N ILE A 166 8.12 1.61 4.14
CA ILE A 166 8.96 0.87 3.19
C ILE A 166 10.45 0.96 3.54
N PHE A 167 10.93 2.10 4.06
CA PHE A 167 12.36 2.31 4.32
C PHE A 167 12.91 1.40 5.43
N PRO A 168 12.36 1.39 6.66
CA PRO A 168 12.82 0.47 7.70
C PRO A 168 12.58 -0.99 7.31
N ALA A 169 11.50 -1.32 6.59
CA ALA A 169 11.23 -2.66 6.12
C ALA A 169 12.31 -3.15 5.13
N ALA A 170 12.65 -2.33 4.13
CA ALA A 170 13.70 -2.64 3.16
C ALA A 170 15.09 -2.71 3.80
N HIS A 171 15.42 -1.76 4.70
CA HIS A 171 16.68 -1.75 5.42
C HIS A 171 16.89 -3.05 6.22
N GLY A 172 15.88 -3.51 6.95
CA GLY A 172 15.93 -4.77 7.70
C GLY A 172 16.21 -6.01 6.82
N LEU A 173 15.91 -5.93 5.53
CA LEU A 173 16.17 -6.99 4.54
C LEU A 173 17.40 -6.72 3.66
N LYS A 174 18.17 -5.69 3.98
CA LYS A 174 19.34 -5.25 3.19
C LYS A 174 18.99 -4.95 1.73
N CYS A 175 17.80 -4.40 1.49
CA CYS A 175 17.31 -3.93 0.20
C CYS A 175 17.49 -2.41 0.09
N GLN A 176 17.59 -1.91 -1.14
CA GLN A 176 17.50 -0.49 -1.43
C GLN A 176 16.02 -0.09 -1.53
N ALA A 177 15.67 1.10 -1.04
CA ALA A 177 14.32 1.63 -1.16
C ALA A 177 14.32 3.01 -1.82
N ILE A 178 13.36 3.21 -2.72
CA ILE A 178 13.05 4.50 -3.35
C ILE A 178 11.60 4.80 -2.99
N GLY A 179 11.37 5.93 -2.36
CA GLY A 179 10.02 6.43 -2.04
C GLY A 179 9.76 7.74 -2.73
N ILE A 180 8.52 7.94 -3.19
CA ILE A 180 8.02 9.20 -3.73
C ILE A 180 6.83 9.63 -2.90
N GLU A 181 6.79 10.91 -2.52
CA GLU A 181 5.71 11.54 -1.79
C GLU A 181 5.51 12.96 -2.30
N THR A 182 4.26 13.36 -2.49
CA THR A 182 3.91 14.69 -3.00
C THR A 182 3.65 15.69 -1.89
N ASP A 183 3.27 15.24 -0.68
CA ASP A 183 3.03 16.11 0.46
C ASP A 183 4.33 16.36 1.24
N PRO A 184 4.85 17.61 1.26
CA PRO A 184 6.08 17.93 1.97
C PRO A 184 5.89 18.03 3.50
N SER A 185 4.64 18.13 3.99
CA SER A 185 4.37 18.58 5.36
C SER A 185 4.64 17.55 6.47
N PRO A 186 4.37 16.25 6.31
CA PRO A 186 4.60 15.26 7.36
C PRO A 186 6.02 14.68 7.40
N TYR A 187 6.83 14.90 6.37
CA TYR A 187 8.01 14.08 6.06
C TYR A 187 9.35 14.72 6.38
N GLY A 188 9.43 16.03 6.43
CA GLY A 188 10.61 16.73 6.94
C GLY A 188 11.05 16.27 8.34
N MET A 189 10.12 15.73 9.12
CA MET A 189 10.39 15.18 10.45
C MET A 189 10.72 13.68 10.46
N LYS A 190 10.41 12.93 9.42
CA LYS A 190 10.48 11.45 9.42
C LYS A 190 11.62 10.85 8.61
N VAL A 191 12.18 11.57 7.65
CA VAL A 191 13.46 11.21 7.01
C VAL A 191 14.59 11.07 8.04
N LYS A 192 14.47 11.73 9.21
CA LYS A 192 15.36 11.52 10.37
C LYS A 192 15.29 10.11 10.99
N ARG A 193 14.39 9.23 10.51
CA ARG A 193 14.28 7.83 11.00
C ARG A 193 15.14 6.83 10.26
N ILE A 194 15.83 7.23 9.23
CA ILE A 194 16.85 6.40 8.60
C ILE A 194 18.15 6.71 9.33
N PRO A 195 18.64 5.82 10.23
CA PRO A 195 19.96 6.01 10.78
C PRO A 195 20.94 5.95 9.61
N ASP A 196 21.65 7.04 9.38
CA ASP A 196 22.83 7.15 8.51
C ASP A 196 22.88 6.18 7.32
N LEU A 197 22.15 6.50 6.26
CA LEU A 197 22.55 6.05 4.93
C LEU A 197 23.85 6.80 4.56
N LYS A 198 24.99 6.23 5.01
CA LYS A 198 26.30 6.52 4.41
C LYS A 198 26.52 5.65 3.21
#